data_2086d6418ce8195aee1a837b0e31a9d5
#
_entry.id   2086d6418ce8195aee1a837b0e31a9d5
#
_cell.length_a   1.000
_cell.length_b   1.000
_cell.length_c   1.000
_cell.angle_alpha   90.00
_cell.angle_beta   90.00
_cell.angle_gamma   90.00
#
_symmetry.space_group_name_H-M   'P 1'
#
loop_
_entity.id
_entity.type
_entity.pdbx_description
1 polymer ?
#
loop_
_entity_poly.entity_id
_entity_poly.type
_entity_poly.pdbx_seq_one_letter_code
_entity_poly.pdbx_strand_id
1 'polypeptide(L)'
;MDQEVTCLQLWKNWSSKIPNDPYVLEAQERMKQYSRQDWVVMAEEATKMIEHMTHKLNNLQEFSEEDFDRLCSHLGDWFFKVDGTVIRNLALCSLLDKDYISFFNKYADGLNTYVYNMLKQYSYKVAL
;
A
#
# COMPACT_ATOMS: atom_id res chain seq x y z
N MET A 1 12.16 -21.09 8.36
CA MET A 1 12.30 -19.66 8.67
C MET A 1 11.38 -18.87 7.76
N ASP A 2 10.42 -18.23 8.36
CA ASP A 2 9.47 -17.45 7.57
C ASP A 2 10.16 -16.22 7.01
N GLN A 3 10.15 -16.07 5.70
CA GLN A 3 10.62 -14.84 5.07
C GLN A 3 9.63 -13.74 5.34
N GLU A 4 10.11 -12.64 5.88
CA GLU A 4 9.27 -11.47 6.03
C GLU A 4 8.96 -10.90 4.65
N VAL A 5 7.68 -10.70 4.35
CA VAL A 5 7.27 -10.01 3.14
C VAL A 5 7.43 -8.52 3.41
N THR A 6 8.45 -7.93 2.83
CA THR A 6 8.68 -6.49 2.90
C THR A 6 7.78 -5.77 1.90
N CYS A 7 7.65 -4.45 2.05
CA CYS A 7 6.91 -3.63 1.08
C CYS A 7 7.45 -3.82 -0.35
N LEU A 8 8.76 -3.91 -0.49
CA LEU A 8 9.38 -4.12 -1.79
C LEU A 8 9.05 -5.50 -2.36
N GLN A 9 9.07 -6.54 -1.50
CA GLN A 9 8.71 -7.89 -1.93
C GLN A 9 7.25 -7.95 -2.35
N LEU A 10 6.37 -7.28 -1.60
CA LEU A 10 4.96 -7.19 -1.93
C LEU A 10 4.76 -6.56 -3.31
N TRP A 11 5.46 -5.46 -3.58
CA TRP A 11 5.44 -4.81 -4.89
C TRP A 11 5.93 -5.74 -5.99
N LYS A 12 7.05 -6.41 -5.79
CA LYS A 12 7.62 -7.35 -6.78
C LYS A 12 6.67 -8.49 -7.09
N ASN A 13 6.07 -9.08 -6.06
CA ASN A 13 5.14 -10.19 -6.24
C ASN A 13 3.91 -9.75 -7.03
N TRP A 14 3.36 -8.60 -6.68
CA TRP A 14 2.17 -8.08 -7.36
C TRP A 14 2.47 -7.68 -8.81
N SER A 15 3.53 -6.92 -9.03
CA SER A 15 3.86 -6.41 -10.36
C SER A 15 4.25 -7.52 -11.34
N SER A 16 4.84 -8.61 -10.86
CA SER A 16 5.20 -9.74 -11.70
C SER A 16 3.99 -10.49 -12.27
N LYS A 17 2.84 -10.39 -11.59
CA LYS A 17 1.60 -11.03 -12.05
C LYS A 17 0.93 -10.25 -13.18
N ILE A 18 1.21 -8.97 -13.30
CA ILE A 18 0.58 -8.08 -14.28
C ILE A 18 1.62 -7.19 -14.98
N PRO A 19 2.62 -7.79 -15.65
CA PRO A 19 3.79 -7.04 -16.15
C PRO A 19 3.46 -6.00 -17.22
N ASN A 20 2.31 -6.10 -17.88
CA ASN A 20 1.91 -5.17 -18.94
C ASN A 20 0.89 -4.12 -18.47
N ASP A 21 0.58 -4.10 -17.17
CA ASP A 21 -0.35 -3.14 -16.61
C ASP A 21 0.22 -1.73 -16.70
N PRO A 22 -0.56 -0.72 -17.15
CA PRO A 22 -0.06 0.65 -17.29
C PRO A 22 0.49 1.25 -16.00
N TYR A 23 -0.11 0.94 -14.85
CA TYR A 23 0.37 1.46 -13.56
C TYR A 23 1.72 0.83 -13.20
N VAL A 24 1.88 -0.46 -13.46
CA VAL A 24 3.15 -1.17 -13.24
C VAL A 24 4.24 -0.57 -14.11
N LEU A 25 3.93 -0.32 -15.39
CA LEU A 25 4.90 0.26 -16.34
C LEU A 25 5.32 1.67 -15.90
N GLU A 26 4.37 2.49 -15.45
CA GLU A 26 4.67 3.82 -14.95
C GLU A 26 5.60 3.75 -13.74
N ALA A 27 5.29 2.89 -12.77
CA ALA A 27 6.10 2.72 -11.57
C ALA A 27 7.51 2.25 -11.93
N GLN A 28 7.64 1.27 -12.81
CA GLN A 28 8.94 0.77 -13.23
C GLN A 28 9.80 1.86 -13.89
N GLU A 29 9.17 2.73 -14.69
CA GLU A 29 9.86 3.85 -15.33
C GLU A 29 10.39 4.84 -14.29
N ARG A 30 9.58 5.17 -13.28
CA ARG A 30 10.01 6.03 -12.18
C ARG A 30 11.16 5.40 -11.39
N MET A 31 11.05 4.10 -11.09
CA MET A 31 12.02 3.36 -10.29
C MET A 31 13.40 3.28 -10.91
N LYS A 32 13.49 3.37 -12.23
CA LYS A 32 14.79 3.42 -12.93
C LYS A 32 15.64 4.62 -12.51
N GLN A 33 15.00 5.66 -12.01
CA GLN A 33 15.69 6.90 -11.65
C GLN A 33 16.00 7.01 -10.17
N TYR A 34 15.55 6.03 -9.37
CA TYR A 34 15.70 6.08 -7.93
C TYR A 34 17.12 5.68 -7.50
N SER A 35 17.71 6.50 -6.65
CA SER A 35 18.95 6.18 -5.96
C SER A 35 18.67 5.19 -4.84
N ARG A 36 19.74 4.62 -4.27
CA ARG A 36 19.62 3.77 -3.09
C ARG A 36 18.94 4.53 -1.93
N GLN A 37 19.26 5.81 -1.77
CA GLN A 37 18.66 6.63 -0.72
C GLN A 37 17.17 6.83 -0.95
N ASP A 38 16.73 6.99 -2.20
CA ASP A 38 15.31 7.08 -2.52
C ASP A 38 14.56 5.83 -2.07
N TRP A 39 15.13 4.66 -2.33
CA TRP A 39 14.53 3.38 -1.88
C TRP A 39 14.42 3.30 -0.36
N VAL A 40 15.44 3.76 0.35
CA VAL A 40 15.43 3.77 1.81
C VAL A 40 14.33 4.69 2.34
N VAL A 41 14.22 5.90 1.79
CA VAL A 41 13.18 6.87 2.19
C VAL A 41 11.79 6.32 1.93
N MET A 42 11.57 5.73 0.76
CA MET A 42 10.28 5.12 0.41
C MET A 42 9.89 4.02 1.41
N ALA A 43 10.82 3.14 1.72
CA ALA A 43 10.56 2.04 2.65
C ALA A 43 10.28 2.55 4.06
N GLU A 44 11.00 3.57 4.52
CA GLU A 44 10.78 4.17 5.84
C GLU A 44 9.41 4.84 5.93
N GLU A 45 9.00 5.56 4.90
CA GLU A 45 7.67 6.18 4.84
C GLU A 45 6.56 5.13 4.94
N ALA A 46 6.70 4.05 4.16
CA ALA A 46 5.72 2.96 4.17
C ALA A 46 5.62 2.32 5.56
N THR A 47 6.77 2.05 6.17
CA THR A 47 6.82 1.43 7.50
C THR A 47 6.15 2.32 8.55
N LYS A 48 6.46 3.61 8.56
CA LYS A 48 5.85 4.54 9.50
C LYS A 48 4.35 4.65 9.34
N MET A 49 3.89 4.67 8.09
CA MET A 49 2.46 4.72 7.78
C MET A 49 1.74 3.47 8.30
N ILE A 50 2.31 2.30 8.09
CA ILE A 50 1.73 1.04 8.53
C ILE A 50 1.77 0.93 10.06
N GLU A 51 2.86 1.33 10.70
CA GLU A 51 2.97 1.34 12.16
C GLU A 51 1.95 2.28 12.80
N HIS A 52 1.69 3.42 12.18
CA HIS A 52 0.68 4.37 12.66
C HIS A 52 -0.72 3.74 12.63
N MET A 53 -1.08 3.08 11.53
CA MET A 53 -2.36 2.38 11.44
C MET A 53 -2.43 1.21 12.42
N THR A 54 -1.33 0.51 12.61
CA THR A 54 -1.24 -0.59 13.58
C THR A 54 -1.51 -0.10 15.00
N HIS A 55 -0.90 1.03 15.35
CA HIS A 55 -1.12 1.65 16.67
C HIS A 55 -2.58 2.02 16.87
N LYS A 56 -3.22 2.61 15.87
CA LYS A 56 -4.65 2.95 15.94
C LYS A 56 -5.50 1.71 16.12
N LEU A 57 -5.25 0.67 15.34
CA LEU A 57 -6.02 -0.57 15.44
C LEU A 57 -5.88 -1.20 16.82
N ASN A 58 -4.67 -1.27 17.35
CA ASN A 58 -4.41 -1.85 18.67
C ASN A 58 -5.04 -1.05 19.81
N ASN A 59 -5.29 0.23 19.60
CA ASN A 59 -5.92 1.11 20.60
C ASN A 59 -7.40 1.35 20.30
N LEU A 60 -8.00 0.54 19.44
CA LEU A 60 -9.42 0.62 19.06
C LEU A 60 -9.81 1.98 18.50
N GLN A 61 -8.87 2.64 17.82
CA GLN A 61 -9.09 3.92 17.15
C GLN A 61 -9.45 3.68 15.69
N GLU A 62 -10.38 4.45 15.18
CA GLU A 62 -10.76 4.37 13.79
C GLU A 62 -9.70 5.04 12.90
N PHE A 63 -9.60 4.56 11.66
CA PHE A 63 -8.82 5.24 10.64
C PHE A 63 -9.43 6.62 10.35
N SER A 64 -8.61 7.53 9.84
CA SER A 64 -9.04 8.88 9.50
C SER A 64 -8.83 9.17 8.03
N GLU A 65 -9.43 10.26 7.56
CA GLU A 65 -9.21 10.76 6.20
C GLU A 65 -7.74 11.04 5.95
N GLU A 66 -7.01 11.53 6.97
CA GLU A 66 -5.57 11.76 6.87
C GLU A 66 -4.79 10.49 6.58
N ASP A 67 -5.20 9.37 7.16
CA ASP A 67 -4.56 8.08 6.91
C ASP A 67 -4.69 7.69 5.44
N PHE A 68 -5.88 7.90 4.88
CA PHE A 68 -6.14 7.66 3.47
C PHE A 68 -5.31 8.60 2.58
N ASP A 69 -5.30 9.89 2.89
CA ASP A 69 -4.56 10.88 2.12
C ASP A 69 -3.06 10.59 2.13
N ARG A 70 -2.55 10.14 3.26
CA ARG A 70 -1.15 9.77 3.42
C ARG A 70 -0.77 8.57 2.55
N LEU A 71 -1.66 7.57 2.49
CA LEU A 71 -1.45 6.41 1.62
C LEU A 71 -1.45 6.83 0.14
N CYS A 72 -2.41 7.64 -0.27
CA CYS A 72 -2.49 8.14 -1.64
C CYS A 72 -1.25 8.95 -2.01
N SER A 73 -0.77 9.81 -1.13
CA SER A 73 0.43 10.60 -1.35
C SER A 73 1.66 9.71 -1.51
N HIS A 74 1.79 8.70 -0.67
CA HIS A 74 2.90 7.76 -0.76
C HIS A 74 2.92 7.04 -2.11
N LEU A 75 1.77 6.52 -2.54
CA LEU A 75 1.66 5.84 -3.82
C LEU A 75 1.94 6.79 -4.99
N GLY A 76 1.41 8.01 -4.93
CA GLY A 76 1.60 9.02 -5.97
C GLY A 76 3.03 9.51 -6.09
N ASP A 77 3.73 9.61 -4.96
CA ASP A 77 5.11 10.10 -4.93
C ASP A 77 6.10 9.05 -5.47
N TRP A 78 5.84 7.77 -5.20
CA TRP A 78 6.84 6.73 -5.44
C TRP A 78 6.50 5.73 -6.54
N PHE A 79 5.23 5.52 -6.85
CA PHE A 79 4.80 4.46 -7.75
C PHE A 79 4.12 4.97 -9.02
N PHE A 80 2.92 5.52 -8.88
CA PHE A 80 2.11 5.90 -10.03
C PHE A 80 1.01 6.88 -9.62
N LYS A 81 0.40 7.51 -10.63
CA LYS A 81 -0.73 8.39 -10.40
C LYS A 81 -1.89 7.60 -9.78
N VAL A 82 -2.41 8.08 -8.67
CA VAL A 82 -3.51 7.43 -7.96
C VAL A 82 -4.85 7.89 -8.52
N ASP A 83 -5.66 6.91 -8.92
CA ASP A 83 -7.03 7.13 -9.38
C ASP A 83 -7.96 6.10 -8.73
N GLY A 84 -9.25 6.12 -9.09
CA GLY A 84 -10.23 5.20 -8.51
C GLY A 84 -9.93 3.73 -8.80
N THR A 85 -9.32 3.45 -9.95
CA THR A 85 -8.94 2.08 -10.30
C THR A 85 -7.85 1.56 -9.36
N VAL A 86 -6.85 2.38 -9.06
CA VAL A 86 -5.78 2.03 -8.12
C VAL A 86 -6.37 1.72 -6.74
N ILE A 87 -7.24 2.59 -6.24
CA ILE A 87 -7.82 2.41 -4.91
C ILE A 87 -8.68 1.15 -4.84
N ARG A 88 -9.48 0.89 -5.87
CA ARG A 88 -10.31 -0.31 -5.94
C ARG A 88 -9.44 -1.58 -5.94
N ASN A 89 -8.40 -1.60 -6.77
CA ASN A 89 -7.51 -2.75 -6.86
C ASN A 89 -6.77 -3.00 -5.54
N LEU A 90 -6.30 -1.92 -4.90
CA LEU A 90 -5.62 -2.04 -3.62
C LEU A 90 -6.57 -2.57 -2.53
N ALA A 91 -7.81 -2.10 -2.53
CA ALA A 91 -8.83 -2.60 -1.60
C ALA A 91 -9.08 -4.09 -1.79
N LEU A 92 -9.25 -4.52 -3.05
CA LEU A 92 -9.47 -5.94 -3.34
C LEU A 92 -8.26 -6.79 -2.94
N CYS A 93 -7.05 -6.32 -3.20
CA CYS A 93 -5.85 -7.03 -2.79
C CYS A 93 -5.77 -7.16 -1.26
N SER A 94 -6.16 -6.13 -0.53
CA SER A 94 -6.14 -6.15 0.94
C SER A 94 -7.05 -7.23 1.52
N LEU A 95 -8.13 -7.59 0.81
CA LEU A 95 -9.05 -8.65 1.26
C LEU A 95 -8.75 -10.04 0.68
N LEU A 96 -8.26 -10.10 -0.55
CA LEU A 96 -8.25 -11.35 -1.31
C LEU A 96 -6.85 -11.87 -1.62
N ASP A 97 -5.86 -11.01 -1.70
CA ASP A 97 -4.51 -11.43 -2.04
C ASP A 97 -3.79 -11.89 -0.77
N LYS A 98 -3.37 -13.14 -0.75
CA LYS A 98 -2.76 -13.75 0.44
C LYS A 98 -1.44 -13.07 0.84
N ASP A 99 -0.69 -12.52 -0.11
CA ASP A 99 0.56 -11.82 0.21
C ASP A 99 0.27 -10.50 0.94
N TYR A 100 -0.75 -9.76 0.49
CA TYR A 100 -1.22 -8.54 1.16
C TYR A 100 -1.76 -8.85 2.56
N ILE A 101 -2.58 -9.89 2.67
CA ILE A 101 -3.16 -10.30 3.96
C ILE A 101 -2.04 -10.65 4.94
N SER A 102 -1.09 -11.48 4.52
CA SER A 102 0.05 -11.87 5.36
C SER A 102 0.90 -10.67 5.75
N PHE A 103 1.16 -9.78 4.81
CA PHE A 103 1.97 -8.60 5.06
C PHE A 103 1.35 -7.70 6.13
N PHE A 104 0.09 -7.33 5.97
CA PHE A 104 -0.59 -6.46 6.93
C PHE A 104 -0.76 -7.14 8.29
N ASN A 105 -1.17 -8.41 8.31
CA ASN A 105 -1.50 -9.09 9.56
C ASN A 105 -0.27 -9.48 10.38
N LYS A 106 0.93 -9.35 9.85
CA LYS A 106 2.15 -9.42 10.65
C LYS A 106 2.26 -8.27 11.64
N TYR A 107 1.77 -7.09 11.25
CA TYR A 107 1.78 -5.92 12.13
C TYR A 107 0.71 -6.01 13.21
N ALA A 108 -0.49 -6.42 12.85
CA ALA A 108 -1.59 -6.65 13.78
C ALA A 108 -2.68 -7.47 13.10
N ASP A 109 -3.32 -8.38 13.86
CA ASP A 109 -4.43 -9.17 13.35
C ASP A 109 -5.56 -8.25 12.90
N GLY A 110 -6.02 -8.44 11.68
CA GLY A 110 -7.11 -7.65 11.12
C GLY A 110 -6.69 -6.34 10.47
N LEU A 111 -5.39 -6.05 10.40
CA LEU A 111 -4.93 -4.81 9.76
C LEU A 111 -5.32 -4.77 8.28
N ASN A 112 -5.33 -5.90 7.60
CA ASN A 112 -5.78 -5.95 6.20
C ASN A 112 -7.23 -5.46 6.06
N THR A 113 -8.13 -5.88 6.95
CA THR A 113 -9.52 -5.44 6.95
C THR A 113 -9.64 -3.97 7.30
N TYR A 114 -8.82 -3.51 8.24
CA TYR A 114 -8.75 -2.09 8.62
C TYR A 114 -8.40 -1.21 7.41
N VAL A 115 -7.36 -1.62 6.66
CA VAL A 115 -6.94 -0.91 5.44
C VAL A 115 -8.04 -0.95 4.37
N TYR A 116 -8.66 -2.12 4.18
CA TYR A 116 -9.77 -2.26 3.24
C TYR A 116 -10.90 -1.29 3.54
N ASN A 117 -11.32 -1.23 4.81
CA ASN A 117 -12.43 -0.36 5.22
C ASN A 117 -12.09 1.12 5.01
N MET A 118 -10.84 1.50 5.26
CA MET A 118 -10.37 2.87 5.01
C MET A 118 -10.44 3.21 3.52
N LEU A 119 -9.94 2.33 2.68
CA LEU A 119 -9.96 2.54 1.22
C LEU A 119 -11.38 2.63 0.70
N LYS A 120 -12.26 1.76 1.19
CA LYS A 120 -13.66 1.75 0.79
C LYS A 120 -14.37 3.04 1.21
N GLN A 121 -14.14 3.48 2.44
CA GLN A 121 -14.83 4.68 2.97
C GLN A 121 -14.46 5.95 2.22
N TYR A 122 -13.18 6.11 1.87
CA TYR A 122 -12.68 7.35 1.27
C TYR A 122 -12.46 7.27 -0.24
N SER A 123 -12.88 6.17 -0.88
CA SER A 123 -12.71 5.99 -2.33
C SER A 123 -13.37 7.10 -3.16
N TYR A 124 -14.42 7.74 -2.64
CA TYR A 124 -15.12 8.83 -3.32
C TYR A 124 -14.21 10.05 -3.58
N LYS A 125 -13.12 10.18 -2.83
CA LYS A 125 -12.21 11.32 -2.95
C LYS A 125 -11.34 11.25 -4.21
N VAL A 126 -11.25 10.08 -4.81
CA VAL A 126 -10.37 9.84 -5.95
C VAL A 126 -11.21 9.58 -7.18
N ALA A 127 -11.02 10.40 -8.22
CA ALA A 127 -11.79 10.26 -9.47
C ALA A 127 -11.38 8.98 -10.20
N LEU A 128 -12.38 8.41 -10.86
CA LEU A 128 -12.16 7.26 -11.74
C LEU A 128 -11.43 7.66 -13.02
#